data_ada4c93abbadb00438c7ef99c21e0664
#
_entry.id   ada4c93abbadb00438c7ef99c21e0664
#
_cell.length_a   1.000
_cell.length_b   1.000
_cell.length_c   1.000
_cell.angle_alpha   90.00
_cell.angle_beta   90.00
_cell.angle_gamma   90.00
#
_symmetry.space_group_name_H-M   'P 1'
#
loop_
_entity.id
_entity.type
_entity.pdbx_description
1 polymer ?
#
loop_
_entity_poly.entity_id
_entity_poly.type
_entity_poly.pdbx_seq_one_letter_code
_entity_poly.pdbx_strand_id
1 'polypeptide(L)'
;MSDRPTNVRVNIYGREYSIRGEGDPSYVSEIAHYVDMKMRQMTDNITMASSAKVAILAALNITDELFQKERQLKELEEGHGKALARLADRIEEAIDGSAQPTSAAETPQPERSSRTAEDAVHSGTSAGSSSRQSSE
;
A
#
# COMPACT_ATOMS: atom_id res chain seq x y z
N MET A 1 -5.20 -5.50 -37.90
CA MET A 1 -5.15 -4.58 -36.76
C MET A 1 -4.11 -3.56 -37.05
N SER A 2 -4.46 -2.31 -37.00
CA SER A 2 -3.73 -1.27 -37.73
C SER A 2 -2.69 -0.63 -36.81
N ASP A 3 -1.48 -1.12 -36.83
CA ASP A 3 -0.29 -0.38 -36.36
C ASP A 3 0.05 0.73 -37.38
N ARG A 4 -0.84 1.71 -37.48
CA ARG A 4 -0.50 2.92 -38.18
C ARG A 4 0.22 3.83 -37.20
N PRO A 5 1.46 4.23 -37.52
CA PRO A 5 2.17 5.19 -36.69
C PRO A 5 1.34 6.47 -36.58
N THR A 6 0.95 6.79 -35.37
CA THR A 6 0.17 8.00 -35.09
C THR A 6 1.13 9.16 -34.86
N ASN A 7 0.84 10.29 -35.53
CA ASN A 7 1.60 11.52 -35.34
C ASN A 7 0.90 12.35 -34.27
N VAL A 8 1.55 12.51 -33.13
CA VAL A 8 1.02 13.29 -31.99
C VAL A 8 1.77 14.62 -31.91
N ARG A 9 1.04 15.73 -31.93
CA ARG A 9 1.61 17.05 -31.72
C ARG A 9 1.59 17.35 -30.23
N VAL A 10 2.74 17.70 -29.70
CA VAL A 10 2.93 18.02 -28.29
C VAL A 10 3.69 19.33 -28.12
N ASN A 11 3.41 20.07 -27.07
CA ASN A 11 4.17 21.26 -26.71
C ASN A 11 5.08 20.94 -25.52
N ILE A 12 6.38 21.11 -25.71
CA ILE A 12 7.39 20.89 -24.66
C ILE A 12 8.25 22.13 -24.55
N TYR A 13 8.28 22.72 -23.40
CA TYR A 13 9.05 23.93 -23.09
C TYR A 13 8.82 25.07 -24.08
N GLY A 14 7.54 25.31 -24.43
CA GLY A 14 7.10 26.35 -25.34
C GLY A 14 7.33 26.08 -26.82
N ARG A 15 7.77 24.87 -27.19
CA ARG A 15 7.98 24.45 -28.60
C ARG A 15 7.07 23.30 -28.98
N GLU A 16 6.53 23.36 -30.17
CA GLU A 16 5.71 22.27 -30.73
C GLU A 16 6.60 21.24 -31.40
N TYR A 17 6.34 19.97 -31.07
CA TYR A 17 6.99 18.80 -31.65
C TYR A 17 5.95 17.84 -32.19
N SER A 18 6.27 17.23 -33.33
CA SER A 18 5.46 16.15 -33.91
C SER A 18 6.17 14.84 -33.63
N ILE A 19 5.61 14.06 -32.72
CA ILE A 19 6.18 12.77 -32.32
C ILE A 19 5.45 11.67 -33.06
N ARG A 20 6.20 10.86 -33.79
CA ARG A 20 5.72 9.66 -34.45
C ARG A 20 5.93 8.48 -33.50
N GLY A 21 4.84 7.88 -33.01
CA GLY A 21 4.89 6.76 -32.07
C GLY A 21 3.93 5.67 -32.46
N GLU A 22 4.25 4.46 -32.06
CA GLU A 22 3.35 3.31 -32.05
C GLU A 22 2.74 3.28 -30.65
N GLY A 23 1.43 3.54 -30.56
CA GLY A 23 0.74 3.52 -29.26
C GLY A 23 -0.40 4.53 -29.15
N ASP A 24 -0.96 4.61 -27.96
CA ASP A 24 -2.05 5.54 -27.66
C ASP A 24 -1.55 6.99 -27.70
N PRO A 25 -2.17 7.86 -28.51
CA PRO A 25 -1.87 9.29 -28.54
C PRO A 25 -1.96 9.97 -27.17
N SER A 26 -2.86 9.52 -26.33
CA SER A 26 -3.04 10.04 -24.97
C SER A 26 -1.80 9.78 -24.11
N TYR A 27 -1.23 8.59 -24.21
CA TYR A 27 -0.01 8.22 -23.50
C TYR A 27 1.19 9.05 -23.94
N VAL A 28 1.35 9.28 -25.25
CA VAL A 28 2.42 10.14 -25.78
C VAL A 28 2.28 11.57 -25.25
N SER A 29 1.04 12.08 -25.20
CA SER A 29 0.75 13.42 -24.69
C SER A 29 1.05 13.53 -23.18
N GLU A 30 0.76 12.50 -22.39
CA GLU A 30 1.06 12.44 -20.97
C GLU A 30 2.57 12.46 -20.71
N ILE A 31 3.34 11.65 -21.43
CA ILE A 31 4.82 11.66 -21.36
C ILE A 31 5.37 13.04 -21.72
N ALA A 32 4.88 13.64 -22.79
CA ALA A 32 5.33 14.97 -23.21
C ALA A 32 5.03 16.05 -22.17
N HIS A 33 3.84 15.99 -21.56
CA HIS A 33 3.46 16.88 -20.46
C HIS A 33 4.39 16.69 -19.24
N TYR A 34 4.73 15.46 -18.90
CA TYR A 34 5.66 15.18 -17.82
C TYR A 34 7.05 15.77 -18.08
N VAL A 35 7.58 15.62 -19.28
CA VAL A 35 8.86 16.24 -19.70
C VAL A 35 8.79 17.77 -19.62
N ASP A 36 7.70 18.38 -20.13
CA ASP A 36 7.50 19.84 -20.04
C ASP A 36 7.55 20.33 -18.60
N MET A 37 6.82 19.65 -17.71
CA MET A 37 6.78 19.97 -16.30
C MET A 37 8.18 19.88 -15.66
N LYS A 38 8.95 18.82 -15.95
CA LYS A 38 10.31 18.66 -15.43
C LYS A 38 11.26 19.73 -15.96
N MET A 39 11.16 20.09 -17.22
CA MET A 39 11.97 21.17 -17.78
C MET A 39 11.67 22.52 -17.14
N ARG A 40 10.40 22.82 -16.84
CA ARG A 40 10.01 24.05 -16.13
C ARG A 40 10.54 24.08 -14.71
N GLN A 41 10.44 22.99 -13.98
CA GLN A 41 10.99 22.87 -12.62
C GLN A 41 12.50 23.11 -12.56
N MET A 42 13.24 22.64 -13.58
CA MET A 42 14.69 22.87 -13.65
C MET A 42 15.02 24.33 -13.94
N THR A 43 14.13 25.07 -14.59
CA THR A 43 14.35 26.47 -14.96
C THR A 43 14.18 27.41 -13.80
N ASP A 44 13.31 27.11 -12.85
CA ASP A 44 13.05 27.95 -11.66
C ASP A 44 14.33 28.22 -10.84
N ASN A 45 15.32 27.34 -10.98
CA ASN A 45 16.60 27.41 -10.26
C ASN A 45 17.77 27.96 -11.11
N ILE A 46 17.57 28.25 -12.41
CA ILE A 46 18.67 28.58 -13.31
C ILE A 46 18.31 29.76 -14.23
N THR A 47 18.76 30.94 -13.91
CA THR A 47 18.34 32.20 -14.52
C THR A 47 18.81 32.45 -15.97
N MET A 48 19.61 31.62 -16.61
CA MET A 48 20.04 31.75 -18.01
C MET A 48 20.54 30.42 -18.62
N ALA A 49 19.75 29.38 -18.57
CA ALA A 49 20.14 28.15 -19.25
C ALA A 49 19.53 28.05 -20.65
N SER A 50 20.32 27.57 -21.63
CA SER A 50 19.76 27.21 -22.92
C SER A 50 18.77 26.06 -22.78
N SER A 51 17.77 26.00 -23.65
CA SER A 51 16.77 24.91 -23.63
C SER A 51 17.40 23.52 -23.73
N ALA A 52 18.54 23.40 -24.41
CA ALA A 52 19.30 22.15 -24.47
C ALA A 52 19.87 21.73 -23.10
N LYS A 53 20.44 22.68 -22.36
CA LYS A 53 20.96 22.42 -21.00
C LYS A 53 19.83 22.03 -20.04
N VAL A 54 18.70 22.73 -20.12
CA VAL A 54 17.50 22.40 -19.33
C VAL A 54 16.99 21.00 -19.65
N ALA A 55 16.95 20.62 -20.93
CA ALA A 55 16.53 19.30 -21.38
C ALA A 55 17.45 18.19 -20.83
N ILE A 56 18.77 18.40 -20.83
CA ILE A 56 19.73 17.43 -20.28
C ILE A 56 19.51 17.27 -18.76
N LEU A 57 19.33 18.36 -18.03
CA LEU A 57 19.08 18.32 -16.59
C LEU A 57 17.73 17.64 -16.27
N ALA A 58 16.69 17.94 -17.04
CA ALA A 58 15.40 17.25 -16.90
C ALA A 58 15.50 15.76 -17.19
N ALA A 59 16.25 15.35 -18.22
CA ALA A 59 16.48 13.95 -18.53
C ALA A 59 17.21 13.22 -17.40
N LEU A 60 18.24 13.82 -16.81
CA LEU A 60 18.97 13.26 -15.66
C LEU A 60 18.03 13.09 -14.45
N ASN A 61 17.20 14.09 -14.16
CA ASN A 61 16.25 14.04 -13.07
C ASN A 61 15.21 12.91 -13.28
N ILE A 62 14.64 12.80 -14.48
CA ILE A 62 13.69 11.75 -14.85
C ILE A 62 14.33 10.37 -14.72
N THR A 63 15.57 10.21 -15.16
CA THR A 63 16.30 8.93 -15.05
C THR A 63 16.58 8.57 -13.59
N ASP A 64 16.95 9.54 -12.76
CA ASP A 64 17.15 9.31 -11.34
C ASP A 64 15.84 8.86 -10.64
N GLU A 65 14.73 9.52 -10.95
CA GLU A 65 13.40 9.12 -10.45
C GLU A 65 13.02 7.70 -10.89
N LEU A 66 13.31 7.35 -12.15
CA LEU A 66 13.08 6.00 -12.65
C LEU A 66 13.87 4.96 -11.85
N PHE A 67 15.16 5.16 -11.67
CA PHE A 67 16.02 4.24 -10.92
C PHE A 67 15.63 4.14 -9.44
N GLN A 68 15.16 5.23 -8.85
CA GLN A 68 14.63 5.19 -7.50
C GLN A 68 13.35 4.35 -7.41
N LYS A 69 12.45 4.49 -8.38
CA LYS A 69 11.21 3.69 -8.46
C LYS A 69 11.50 2.21 -8.71
N GLU A 70 12.43 1.89 -9.58
CA GLU A 70 12.85 0.50 -9.83
C GLU A 70 13.43 -0.15 -8.57
N ARG A 71 14.27 0.57 -7.81
CA ARG A 71 14.78 0.08 -6.51
C ARG A 71 13.67 -0.15 -5.50
N GLN A 72 12.73 0.78 -5.38
CA GLN A 72 11.59 0.64 -4.48
C GLN A 72 10.71 -0.57 -4.83
N LEU A 73 10.45 -0.79 -6.12
CA LEU A 73 9.69 -1.95 -6.59
C LEU A 73 10.41 -3.26 -6.24
N LYS A 74 11.72 -3.32 -6.49
CA LYS A 74 12.53 -4.49 -6.15
C LYS A 74 12.54 -4.79 -4.65
N GLU A 75 12.68 -3.77 -3.81
CA GLU A 75 12.62 -3.92 -2.35
C GLU A 75 11.25 -4.42 -1.87
N LEU A 76 10.16 -3.95 -2.49
CA LEU A 76 8.80 -4.41 -2.20
C LEU A 76 8.62 -5.88 -2.62
N GLU A 77 9.07 -6.27 -3.81
CA GLU A 77 9.00 -7.65 -4.30
C GLU A 77 9.79 -8.61 -3.39
N GLU A 78 11.00 -8.24 -3.00
CA GLU A 78 11.83 -9.02 -2.07
C GLU A 78 11.20 -9.11 -0.67
N GLY A 79 10.62 -8.01 -0.20
CA GLY A 79 9.90 -7.96 1.07
C GLY A 79 8.67 -8.88 1.08
N HIS A 80 7.88 -8.86 0.02
CA HIS A 80 6.72 -9.73 -0.15
C HIS A 80 7.12 -11.21 -0.26
N GLY A 81 8.17 -11.52 -1.00
CA GLY A 81 8.71 -12.89 -1.11
C GLY A 81 9.12 -13.45 0.25
N LYS A 82 9.83 -12.68 1.05
CA LYS A 82 10.22 -13.07 2.42
C LYS A 82 9.02 -13.22 3.36
N ALA A 83 8.02 -12.35 3.24
CA ALA A 83 6.80 -12.43 4.05
C ALA A 83 5.98 -13.67 3.71
N LEU A 84 5.83 -13.99 2.42
CA LEU A 84 5.13 -15.19 1.95
C LEU A 84 5.86 -16.47 2.38
N ALA A 85 7.19 -16.51 2.30
CA ALA A 85 7.98 -17.64 2.76
C ALA A 85 7.76 -17.89 4.27
N ARG A 86 7.85 -16.85 5.09
CA ARG A 86 7.58 -16.95 6.54
C ARG A 86 6.16 -17.41 6.85
N LEU A 87 5.18 -16.99 6.05
CA LEU A 87 3.80 -17.43 6.22
C LEU A 87 3.64 -18.90 5.85
N ALA A 88 4.27 -19.37 4.78
CA ALA A 88 4.29 -20.76 4.39
C ALA A 88 4.90 -21.64 5.49
N ASP A 89 6.08 -21.27 6.03
CA ASP A 89 6.74 -21.96 7.13
C ASP A 89 5.82 -22.09 8.36
N ARG A 90 5.10 -21.00 8.72
CA ARG A 90 4.17 -21.02 9.85
C ARG A 90 2.95 -21.88 9.61
N ILE A 91 2.48 -22.00 8.36
CA ILE A 91 1.37 -22.87 8.00
C ILE A 91 1.82 -24.34 8.11
N GLU A 92 3.03 -24.68 7.63
CA GLU A 92 3.59 -26.02 7.75
C GLU A 92 3.76 -26.41 9.22
N GLU A 93 4.31 -25.54 10.05
CA GLU A 93 4.42 -25.77 11.50
C GLU A 93 3.05 -25.99 12.17
N ALA A 94 2.02 -25.24 11.76
CA ALA A 94 0.67 -25.39 12.30
C ALA A 94 0.02 -26.72 11.87
N ILE A 95 0.28 -27.20 10.67
CA ILE A 95 -0.21 -28.47 10.15
C ILE A 95 0.50 -29.65 10.83
N ASP A 96 1.82 -29.59 10.98
CA ASP A 96 2.62 -30.61 11.66
C ASP A 96 2.31 -30.68 13.17
N GLY A 97 2.08 -29.53 13.80
CA GLY A 97 1.72 -29.45 15.22
C GLY A 97 0.29 -29.95 15.55
N SER A 98 -0.60 -30.07 14.56
CA SER A 98 -1.95 -30.59 14.77
C SER A 98 -2.08 -32.12 14.56
N ALA A 99 -0.98 -32.80 14.25
CA ALA A 99 -0.95 -34.24 14.09
C ALA A 99 -0.64 -35.01 15.39
N GLN A 100 -0.94 -34.45 16.57
CA GLN A 100 -1.00 -35.24 17.79
C GLN A 100 -2.41 -35.77 17.96
N PRO A 101 -2.63 -37.09 17.89
CA PRO A 101 -3.89 -37.67 18.28
C PRO A 101 -4.03 -37.49 19.79
N THR A 102 -4.93 -36.66 20.24
CA THR A 102 -5.41 -36.66 21.63
C THR A 102 -6.13 -37.98 21.90
N SER A 103 -5.36 -39.00 22.23
CA SER A 103 -5.86 -40.17 22.91
C SER A 103 -6.02 -39.76 24.38
N ALA A 104 -7.21 -39.42 24.76
CA ALA A 104 -7.68 -39.55 26.12
C ALA A 104 -9.21 -39.56 26.12
N ALA A 105 -9.74 -40.72 25.82
CA ALA A 105 -11.01 -41.08 26.34
C ALA A 105 -10.83 -41.31 27.85
N GLU A 106 -11.27 -40.40 28.64
CA GLU A 106 -11.61 -40.68 30.02
C GLU A 106 -12.90 -39.93 30.37
N THR A 107 -13.92 -40.76 30.40
CA THR A 107 -15.27 -40.48 30.90
C THR A 107 -15.23 -40.42 32.42
N PRO A 108 -15.60 -39.35 33.07
CA PRO A 108 -16.05 -39.46 34.45
C PRO A 108 -17.55 -39.66 34.46
N GLN A 109 -17.97 -40.75 35.06
CA GLN A 109 -19.34 -41.07 35.41
C GLN A 109 -19.93 -40.06 36.37
N PRO A 110 -21.25 -39.85 36.35
CA PRO A 110 -21.92 -38.95 37.30
C PRO A 110 -22.17 -39.69 38.61
N GLU A 111 -21.52 -39.26 39.65
CA GLU A 111 -21.93 -39.60 41.02
C GLU A 111 -23.08 -38.70 41.44
N ARG A 112 -24.20 -39.37 41.70
CA ARG A 112 -25.37 -38.82 42.36
C ARG A 112 -25.09 -38.71 43.86
N SER A 113 -25.37 -37.58 44.46
CA SER A 113 -25.97 -37.49 45.80
C SER A 113 -26.25 -36.06 46.15
N SER A 114 -27.44 -35.63 46.06
CA SER A 114 -28.51 -35.41 47.07
C SER A 114 -28.20 -34.40 48.16
N ARG A 115 -29.20 -33.49 48.25
CA ARG A 115 -29.68 -32.70 49.43
C ARG A 115 -28.88 -31.44 49.76
N THR A 116 -29.47 -30.37 50.05
CA THR A 116 -30.72 -29.83 50.56
C THR A 116 -30.51 -28.33 50.66
N ALA A 117 -31.45 -27.57 50.19
CA ALA A 117 -32.29 -26.60 50.87
C ALA A 117 -31.68 -25.38 51.56
N GLU A 118 -32.35 -24.29 51.25
CA GLU A 118 -32.68 -23.10 52.11
C GLU A 118 -31.53 -22.09 52.25
N ASP A 119 -31.73 -20.89 52.08
CA ASP A 119 -32.78 -19.89 52.25
C ASP A 119 -32.13 -18.50 52.33
N ALA A 120 -32.93 -17.52 52.04
CA ALA A 120 -32.90 -16.15 52.50
C ALA A 120 -31.96 -15.12 51.81
N VAL A 121 -32.55 -14.32 50.87
CA VAL A 121 -33.18 -13.02 51.15
C VAL A 121 -32.25 -11.95 51.76
N HIS A 122 -32.06 -10.90 51.01
CA HIS A 122 -32.22 -9.47 51.32
C HIS A 122 -31.29 -8.66 50.40
N SER A 123 -31.81 -7.86 49.46
CA SER A 123 -32.35 -6.52 49.69
C SER A 123 -31.27 -5.44 49.91
N GLY A 124 -31.34 -4.47 49.06
CA GLY A 124 -30.78 -3.18 49.34
C GLY A 124 -30.02 -2.59 48.16
N THR A 125 -30.63 -1.96 47.22
CA THR A 125 -31.10 -0.58 47.12
C THR A 125 -30.00 0.49 47.21
N SER A 126 -30.08 1.34 46.19
CA SER A 126 -29.80 2.77 46.15
C SER A 126 -28.51 3.20 45.48
N ALA A 127 -28.57 3.72 44.28
CA ALA A 127 -28.98 5.08 43.90
C ALA A 127 -27.91 6.15 44.18
N GLY A 128 -27.73 6.92 43.17
CA GLY A 128 -27.17 8.25 43.28
C GLY A 128 -26.10 8.50 42.25
N SER A 129 -26.39 8.98 41.07
CA SER A 129 -26.74 10.35 40.76
C SER A 129 -25.54 11.28 40.69
N SER A 130 -25.40 11.75 39.50
CA SER A 130 -25.33 13.19 39.20
C SER A 130 -23.97 13.87 39.03
N SER A 131 -23.81 14.33 37.86
CA SER A 131 -23.70 15.74 37.47
C SER A 131 -22.31 16.31 37.19
N ARG A 132 -22.26 16.76 35.95
CA ARG A 132 -22.01 18.13 35.47
C ARG A 132 -20.59 18.66 35.42
N GLN A 133 -20.35 19.07 34.23
CA GLN A 133 -20.11 20.44 33.69
C GLN A 133 -18.64 20.81 33.70
N SER A 134 -18.17 21.16 32.62
CA SER A 134 -18.19 22.35 31.77
C SER A 134 -16.84 23.05 31.76
N SER A 135 -16.48 23.43 30.55
CA SER A 135 -15.84 24.72 30.18
C SER A 135 -14.38 24.89 30.63
N GLU A 136 -13.53 25.21 29.80
CA GLU A 136 -13.25 26.27 28.84
C GLU A 136 -12.15 25.85 27.87
#